data_2fb2e29aac4983eefe463a8a52c92734
#
_entry.id   2fb2e29aac4983eefe463a8a52c92734
#
_cell.length_a   1.000
_cell.length_b   1.000
_cell.length_c   1.000
_cell.angle_alpha   90.00
_cell.angle_beta   90.00
_cell.angle_gamma   90.00
#
_symmetry.space_group_name_H-M   'P 1'
#
loop_
_entity.id
_entity.type
_entity.pdbx_description
1 polymer ?
#
loop_
_entity_poly.entity_id
_entity_poly.type
_entity_poly.pdbx_seq_one_letter_code
_entity_poly.pdbx_strand_id
1 'polypeptide(L)'
;MDYELTIAEIKRAASIIGLEKSESADGRIDSAMKETPYLNDLKQLIMTDHPDWDVQISPPRASCDIMVNSIRINLKLTDCKSSDNSMNKPSIFYSITGLTNYPYSSNWKDFRDRIQDAGRANQIKHRRHKPTEYHYLVKNKITGEVLLKPIFDIHTYVSNPSNDLQINWKNEFINSDYYIESSDDEVYMKKVEELLLCIQKSVKDMIERSLPFAEADIASLLRNSTVL
;
A
#
# COMPACT_ATOMS: atom_id res chain seq x y z
N MET A 1 -5.91 -9.04 -22.97
CA MET A 1 -5.52 -7.78 -22.30
C MET A 1 -4.01 -7.71 -22.30
N ASP A 2 -3.45 -6.59 -22.75
CA ASP A 2 -2.01 -6.33 -22.73
C ASP A 2 -1.65 -5.66 -21.39
N TYR A 3 -0.90 -6.37 -20.53
CA TYR A 3 -0.50 -5.90 -19.22
C TYR A 3 0.42 -4.66 -19.32
N GLU A 4 1.42 -4.72 -20.21
CA GLU A 4 2.41 -3.64 -20.36
C GLU A 4 1.76 -2.36 -20.89
N LEU A 5 0.83 -2.49 -21.84
CA LEU A 5 0.06 -1.35 -22.32
C LEU A 5 -0.78 -0.74 -21.19
N THR A 6 -1.42 -1.58 -20.37
CA THR A 6 -2.23 -1.08 -19.25
C THR A 6 -1.38 -0.31 -18.24
N ILE A 7 -0.21 -0.82 -17.88
CA ILE A 7 0.74 -0.15 -16.97
C ILE A 7 1.23 1.18 -17.55
N ALA A 8 1.60 1.20 -18.82
CA ALA A 8 2.05 2.41 -19.51
C ALA A 8 0.98 3.50 -19.53
N GLU A 9 -0.27 3.15 -19.84
CA GLU A 9 -1.38 4.09 -19.89
C GLU A 9 -1.78 4.62 -18.51
N ILE A 10 -1.77 3.80 -17.47
CA ILE A 10 -2.00 4.26 -16.09
C ILE A 10 -0.94 5.31 -15.71
N LYS A 11 0.33 5.03 -15.99
CA LYS A 11 1.44 5.94 -15.68
C LYS A 11 1.32 7.25 -16.49
N ARG A 12 0.99 7.17 -17.78
CA ARG A 12 0.77 8.33 -18.66
C ARG A 12 -0.37 9.20 -18.13
N ALA A 13 -1.54 8.61 -17.90
CA ALA A 13 -2.71 9.32 -17.40
C ALA A 13 -2.43 9.99 -16.06
N ALA A 14 -1.82 9.30 -15.11
CA ALA A 14 -1.45 9.84 -13.83
C ALA A 14 -0.45 11.01 -13.92
N SER A 15 0.43 11.02 -14.94
CA SER A 15 1.41 12.08 -15.14
C SER A 15 0.76 13.39 -15.63
N ILE A 16 -0.32 13.30 -16.39
CA ILE A 16 -1.04 14.46 -16.95
C ILE A 16 -1.87 15.18 -15.88
N ILE A 17 -2.43 14.44 -14.90
CA ILE A 17 -3.32 14.99 -13.89
C ILE A 17 -2.52 15.91 -12.96
N GLY A 18 -2.87 17.19 -12.93
CA GLY A 18 -2.34 18.17 -11.99
C GLY A 18 -2.92 17.95 -10.58
N LEU A 19 -2.20 18.40 -9.58
CA LEU A 19 -2.74 18.51 -8.22
C LEU A 19 -2.94 19.98 -7.89
N GLU A 20 -4.13 20.33 -7.39
CA GLU A 20 -4.37 21.67 -6.87
C GLU A 20 -3.45 21.99 -5.69
N LYS A 21 -3.20 23.28 -5.48
CA LYS A 21 -2.38 23.71 -4.32
C LYS A 21 -2.99 23.21 -3.03
N SER A 22 -2.12 22.91 -2.06
CA SER A 22 -2.54 22.48 -0.73
C SER A 22 -3.35 23.58 -0.03
N GLU A 23 -4.55 23.23 0.43
CA GLU A 23 -5.39 24.09 1.25
C GLU A 23 -5.20 23.81 2.75
N SER A 24 -4.57 22.70 3.11
CA SER A 24 -4.33 22.28 4.49
C SER A 24 -2.85 22.32 4.83
N ALA A 25 -2.53 22.84 6.01
CA ALA A 25 -1.19 22.76 6.58
C ALA A 25 -0.80 21.31 6.99
N ASP A 26 -1.79 20.45 7.24
CA ASP A 26 -1.57 19.02 7.50
C ASP A 26 -1.56 18.24 6.18
N GLY A 27 -0.39 17.75 5.81
CA GLY A 27 -0.17 17.03 4.57
C GLY A 27 -0.96 15.73 4.45
N ARG A 28 -1.41 15.12 5.57
CA ARG A 28 -2.24 13.90 5.57
C ARG A 28 -3.68 14.22 5.24
N ILE A 29 -4.22 15.27 5.85
CA ILE A 29 -5.59 15.76 5.56
C ILE A 29 -5.66 16.20 4.10
N ASP A 30 -4.69 16.98 3.63
CA ASP A 30 -4.59 17.42 2.24
C ASP A 30 -4.56 16.24 1.26
N SER A 31 -3.77 15.20 1.55
CA SER A 31 -3.71 14.00 0.71
C SER A 31 -5.05 13.27 0.65
N ALA A 32 -5.71 13.09 1.80
CA ALA A 32 -6.99 12.42 1.87
C ALA A 32 -8.10 13.19 1.12
N MET A 33 -8.11 14.52 1.18
CA MET A 33 -9.07 15.35 0.43
C MET A 33 -8.88 15.26 -1.08
N LYS A 34 -7.64 15.11 -1.55
CA LYS A 34 -7.28 15.09 -2.98
C LYS A 34 -7.35 13.71 -3.61
N GLU A 35 -7.38 12.65 -2.82
CA GLU A 35 -7.37 11.27 -3.31
C GLU A 35 -8.58 10.95 -4.19
N THR A 36 -9.79 11.25 -3.71
CA THR A 36 -11.02 10.96 -4.48
C THR A 36 -11.13 11.77 -5.77
N PRO A 37 -10.91 13.10 -5.80
CA PRO A 37 -10.84 13.86 -7.05
C PRO A 37 -9.82 13.29 -8.03
N TYR A 38 -8.60 13.02 -7.57
CA TYR A 38 -7.54 12.46 -8.40
C TYR A 38 -7.92 11.12 -9.03
N LEU A 39 -8.53 10.21 -8.26
CA LEU A 39 -9.00 8.91 -8.75
C LEU A 39 -10.11 9.07 -9.81
N ASN A 40 -11.01 10.03 -9.64
CA ASN A 40 -12.05 10.31 -10.62
C ASN A 40 -11.45 10.84 -11.93
N ASP A 41 -10.51 11.77 -11.86
CA ASP A 41 -9.81 12.32 -13.03
C ASP A 41 -9.02 11.23 -13.76
N LEU A 42 -8.32 10.37 -12.99
CA LEU A 42 -7.58 9.23 -13.54
C LEU A 42 -8.50 8.26 -14.28
N LYS A 43 -9.62 7.91 -13.66
CA LYS A 43 -10.64 7.05 -14.29
C LYS A 43 -11.18 7.69 -15.56
N GLN A 44 -11.57 8.95 -15.51
CA GLN A 44 -12.14 9.65 -16.66
C GLN A 44 -11.16 9.71 -17.83
N LEU A 45 -9.89 10.04 -17.55
CA LEU A 45 -8.86 10.13 -18.57
C LEU A 45 -8.59 8.78 -19.24
N ILE A 46 -8.44 7.72 -18.45
CA ILE A 46 -8.22 6.36 -19.00
C ILE A 46 -9.45 5.92 -19.83
N MET A 47 -10.67 6.13 -19.36
CA MET A 47 -11.88 5.73 -20.08
C MET A 47 -12.15 6.58 -21.33
N THR A 48 -11.62 7.80 -21.40
CA THR A 48 -11.71 8.62 -22.62
C THR A 48 -10.81 8.06 -23.72
N ASP A 49 -9.61 7.63 -23.39
CA ASP A 49 -8.65 7.09 -24.34
C ASP A 49 -8.91 5.61 -24.66
N HIS A 50 -9.49 4.87 -23.69
CA HIS A 50 -9.79 3.44 -23.76
C HIS A 50 -11.20 3.15 -23.26
N PRO A 51 -12.25 3.44 -24.05
CA PRO A 51 -13.65 3.32 -23.61
C PRO A 51 -14.10 1.88 -23.30
N ASP A 52 -13.39 0.90 -23.79
CA ASP A 52 -13.60 -0.53 -23.59
C ASP A 52 -12.89 -1.11 -22.35
N TRP A 53 -12.10 -0.30 -21.64
CA TRP A 53 -11.40 -0.78 -20.45
C TRP A 53 -12.29 -0.75 -19.21
N ASP A 54 -12.11 -1.77 -18.37
CA ASP A 54 -12.78 -1.83 -17.06
C ASP A 54 -11.98 -1.00 -16.04
N VAL A 55 -12.54 0.16 -15.65
CA VAL A 55 -11.92 1.07 -14.66
C VAL A 55 -12.87 1.28 -13.50
N GLN A 56 -12.52 0.78 -12.31
CA GLN A 56 -13.35 0.82 -11.12
C GLN A 56 -12.61 1.46 -9.95
N ILE A 57 -13.18 2.53 -9.37
CA ILE A 57 -12.73 3.05 -8.08
C ILE A 57 -13.30 2.13 -6.99
N SER A 58 -12.43 1.68 -6.11
CA SER A 58 -12.79 0.74 -5.07
C SER A 58 -13.58 1.40 -3.94
N PRO A 59 -14.48 0.70 -3.25
CA PRO A 59 -15.12 1.23 -2.06
C PRO A 59 -14.10 1.42 -0.92
N PRO A 60 -14.41 2.27 0.06
CA PRO A 60 -13.56 2.45 1.24
C PRO A 60 -13.22 1.11 1.90
N ARG A 61 -11.96 0.97 2.33
CA ARG A 61 -11.44 -0.24 3.00
C ARG A 61 -11.26 -1.47 2.11
N ALA A 62 -11.34 -1.31 0.81
CA ALA A 62 -10.97 -2.37 -0.13
C ALA A 62 -9.46 -2.67 -0.09
N SER A 63 -9.03 -3.68 -0.83
CA SER A 63 -7.60 -4.03 -0.94
C SER A 63 -6.81 -3.07 -1.83
N CYS A 64 -7.46 -2.21 -2.59
CA CYS A 64 -6.84 -1.21 -3.48
C CYS A 64 -7.75 0.01 -3.59
N ASP A 65 -7.27 1.11 -4.16
CA ASP A 65 -8.03 2.35 -4.34
C ASP A 65 -8.69 2.41 -5.72
N ILE A 66 -8.03 1.88 -6.74
CA ILE A 66 -8.57 1.76 -8.10
C ILE A 66 -8.14 0.44 -8.73
N MET A 67 -8.98 -0.08 -9.62
CA MET A 67 -8.70 -1.25 -10.44
C MET A 67 -8.84 -0.86 -11.91
N VAL A 68 -7.83 -1.18 -12.72
CA VAL A 68 -7.82 -0.96 -14.17
C VAL A 68 -7.55 -2.30 -14.84
N ASN A 69 -8.50 -2.80 -15.62
CA ASN A 69 -8.40 -4.09 -16.29
C ASN A 69 -7.94 -5.23 -15.36
N SER A 70 -8.50 -5.30 -14.15
CA SER A 70 -8.12 -6.23 -13.06
C SER A 70 -6.81 -5.94 -12.33
N ILE A 71 -5.97 -5.03 -12.81
CA ILE A 71 -4.75 -4.60 -12.10
C ILE A 71 -5.16 -3.74 -10.90
N ARG A 72 -4.72 -4.13 -9.71
CA ARG A 72 -5.04 -3.46 -8.45
C ARG A 72 -3.96 -2.45 -8.09
N ILE A 73 -4.39 -1.23 -7.81
CA ILE A 73 -3.51 -0.09 -7.59
C ILE A 73 -3.89 0.59 -6.28
N ASN A 74 -2.88 0.85 -5.46
CA ASN A 74 -3.00 1.71 -4.29
C ASN A 74 -2.41 3.08 -4.63
N LEU A 75 -3.21 4.13 -4.47
CA LEU A 75 -2.79 5.50 -4.70
C LEU A 75 -2.09 6.07 -3.47
N LYS A 76 -1.00 6.80 -3.69
CA LYS A 76 -0.33 7.62 -2.67
C LYS A 76 -0.06 9.01 -3.23
N LEU A 77 -0.61 10.01 -2.54
CA LEU A 77 -0.30 11.42 -2.78
C LEU A 77 0.64 11.86 -1.65
N THR A 78 1.91 12.11 -1.96
CA THR A 78 2.95 12.36 -0.95
C THR A 78 3.79 13.59 -1.28
N ASP A 79 4.31 14.27 -0.26
CA ASP A 79 5.33 15.30 -0.42
C ASP A 79 6.76 14.75 -0.26
N CYS A 80 6.91 13.47 -0.05
CA CYS A 80 8.17 12.76 0.14
C CYS A 80 9.03 13.25 1.31
N LYS A 81 8.45 13.95 2.30
CA LYS A 81 9.21 14.45 3.48
C LYS A 81 9.44 13.37 4.52
N SER A 82 8.53 12.43 4.63
CA SER A 82 8.58 11.32 5.60
C SER A 82 8.19 10.01 4.94
N SER A 83 8.37 8.91 5.68
CA SER A 83 7.79 7.62 5.25
C SER A 83 6.28 7.64 5.45
N ASP A 84 5.55 7.11 4.48
CA ASP A 84 4.10 7.07 4.48
C ASP A 84 3.58 5.68 4.83
N ASN A 85 2.43 5.63 5.50
CA ASN A 85 1.70 4.38 5.72
C ASN A 85 1.34 3.76 4.37
N SER A 86 1.58 2.47 4.24
CA SER A 86 1.48 1.86 2.92
C SER A 86 0.26 0.97 2.72
N MET A 87 -0.01 0.04 3.61
CA MET A 87 -0.98 -1.02 3.32
C MET A 87 -1.82 -1.39 4.54
N ASN A 88 -3.03 -1.84 4.27
CA ASN A 88 -3.86 -2.57 5.21
C ASN A 88 -3.71 -4.10 5.03
N LYS A 89 -4.23 -4.89 5.96
CA LYS A 89 -4.17 -6.37 5.91
C LYS A 89 -4.79 -6.97 4.64
N PRO A 90 -5.96 -6.51 4.13
CA PRO A 90 -6.50 -6.95 2.85
C PRO A 90 -5.54 -6.74 1.67
N SER A 91 -4.88 -5.59 1.61
CA SER A 91 -3.92 -5.26 0.54
C SER A 91 -2.70 -6.17 0.59
N ILE A 92 -2.14 -6.38 1.80
CA ILE A 92 -0.99 -7.28 2.00
C ILE A 92 -1.38 -8.72 1.61
N PHE A 93 -2.53 -9.20 2.08
CA PHE A 93 -2.99 -10.54 1.77
C PHE A 93 -3.19 -10.73 0.27
N TYR A 94 -3.85 -9.78 -0.40
CA TYR A 94 -4.03 -9.84 -1.84
C TYR A 94 -2.69 -9.83 -2.58
N SER A 95 -1.77 -8.95 -2.23
CA SER A 95 -0.47 -8.85 -2.91
C SER A 95 0.32 -10.17 -2.87
N ILE A 96 0.22 -10.91 -1.76
CA ILE A 96 0.90 -12.19 -1.57
C ILE A 96 0.15 -13.33 -2.28
N THR A 97 -1.19 -13.37 -2.17
CA THR A 97 -1.99 -14.54 -2.58
C THR A 97 -2.79 -14.34 -3.87
N GLY A 98 -3.07 -13.08 -4.25
CA GLY A 98 -4.02 -12.72 -5.32
C GLY A 98 -5.49 -12.99 -4.98
N LEU A 99 -5.79 -13.34 -3.75
CA LEU A 99 -7.15 -13.64 -3.30
C LEU A 99 -7.83 -12.39 -2.74
N THR A 100 -9.12 -12.24 -3.06
CA THR A 100 -9.93 -11.07 -2.69
C THR A 100 -10.82 -11.28 -1.49
N ASN A 101 -10.84 -12.48 -0.91
CA ASN A 101 -11.77 -12.90 0.14
C ASN A 101 -11.30 -12.60 1.55
N TYR A 102 -10.38 -11.62 1.72
CA TYR A 102 -9.90 -11.23 3.04
C TYR A 102 -10.84 -10.20 3.69
N PRO A 103 -11.39 -10.47 4.89
CA PRO A 103 -12.25 -9.50 5.58
C PRO A 103 -11.42 -8.36 6.16
N TYR A 104 -11.89 -7.13 5.99
CA TYR A 104 -11.21 -5.93 6.49
C TYR A 104 -11.01 -5.92 8.02
N SER A 105 -11.98 -6.44 8.77
CA SER A 105 -11.98 -6.41 10.23
C SER A 105 -11.15 -7.50 10.90
N SER A 106 -10.34 -8.23 10.16
CA SER A 106 -9.54 -9.33 10.73
C SER A 106 -8.42 -8.83 11.65
N ASN A 107 -8.10 -9.62 12.65
CA ASN A 107 -6.96 -9.43 13.54
C ASN A 107 -5.69 -10.11 12.98
N TRP A 108 -4.56 -9.98 13.69
CA TRP A 108 -3.31 -10.59 13.25
C TRP A 108 -3.29 -12.11 13.33
N LYS A 109 -4.11 -12.71 14.20
CA LYS A 109 -4.27 -14.17 14.26
C LYS A 109 -4.94 -14.65 12.97
N ASP A 110 -6.05 -14.01 12.56
CA ASP A 110 -6.76 -14.37 11.34
C ASP A 110 -5.87 -14.16 10.10
N PHE A 111 -5.05 -13.09 10.08
CA PHE A 111 -4.09 -12.85 9.02
C PHE A 111 -3.09 -14.00 8.89
N ARG A 112 -2.46 -14.39 10.01
CA ARG A 112 -1.52 -15.51 10.06
C ARG A 112 -2.16 -16.80 9.53
N ASP A 113 -3.33 -17.13 10.05
CA ASP A 113 -4.02 -18.39 9.73
C ASP A 113 -4.35 -18.44 8.22
N ARG A 114 -4.82 -17.33 7.64
CA ARG A 114 -5.13 -17.24 6.21
C ARG A 114 -3.89 -17.30 5.31
N ILE A 115 -2.78 -16.67 5.69
CA ILE A 115 -1.51 -16.81 4.96
C ILE A 115 -1.03 -18.26 5.01
N GLN A 116 -1.16 -18.92 6.16
CA GLN A 116 -0.79 -20.33 6.31
C GLN A 116 -1.66 -21.25 5.44
N ASP A 117 -2.98 -21.01 5.41
CA ASP A 117 -3.89 -21.77 4.56
C ASP A 117 -3.62 -21.55 3.07
N ALA A 118 -3.34 -20.31 2.66
CA ALA A 118 -2.96 -19.99 1.29
C ALA A 118 -1.63 -20.69 0.90
N GLY A 119 -0.68 -20.78 1.82
CA GLY A 119 0.56 -21.52 1.63
C GLY A 119 0.30 -23.02 1.42
N ARG A 120 -0.50 -23.63 2.30
CA ARG A 120 -0.89 -25.05 2.17
C ARG A 120 -1.64 -25.36 0.87
N ALA A 121 -2.46 -24.41 0.40
CA ALA A 121 -3.20 -24.52 -0.86
C ALA A 121 -2.35 -24.15 -2.09
N ASN A 122 -1.05 -23.91 -1.93
CA ASN A 122 -0.14 -23.48 -3.01
C ASN A 122 -0.64 -22.25 -3.79
N GLN A 123 -1.19 -21.27 -3.07
CA GLN A 123 -1.74 -20.03 -3.64
C GLN A 123 -0.74 -18.85 -3.58
N ILE A 124 0.35 -18.98 -2.82
CA ILE A 124 1.45 -18.01 -2.77
C ILE A 124 2.36 -18.31 -3.96
N LYS A 125 2.19 -17.53 -5.03
CA LYS A 125 2.88 -17.75 -6.32
C LYS A 125 3.37 -16.45 -6.89
N HIS A 126 4.40 -16.54 -7.72
CA HIS A 126 4.91 -15.43 -8.50
C HIS A 126 3.82 -14.78 -9.38
N ARG A 127 3.71 -13.43 -9.28
CA ARG A 127 2.65 -12.64 -9.95
C ARG A 127 3.18 -11.58 -10.90
N ARG A 128 4.47 -11.58 -11.15
CA ARG A 128 5.12 -10.58 -12.00
C ARG A 128 4.52 -10.56 -13.39
N HIS A 129 4.27 -9.36 -13.92
CA HIS A 129 3.64 -9.14 -15.23
C HIS A 129 2.29 -9.84 -15.41
N LYS A 130 1.57 -10.07 -14.30
CA LYS A 130 0.22 -10.67 -14.34
C LYS A 130 -0.82 -9.64 -13.88
N PRO A 131 -2.07 -9.74 -14.37
CA PRO A 131 -3.15 -8.85 -13.93
C PRO A 131 -3.41 -8.86 -12.42
N THR A 132 -2.93 -9.87 -11.71
CA THR A 132 -3.02 -9.98 -10.25
C THR A 132 -1.82 -9.39 -9.51
N GLU A 133 -0.85 -8.80 -10.19
CA GLU A 133 0.25 -8.07 -9.56
C GLU A 133 -0.28 -6.77 -8.93
N TYR A 134 0.15 -6.49 -7.70
CA TYR A 134 -0.31 -5.33 -6.94
C TYR A 134 0.67 -4.17 -7.09
N HIS A 135 0.14 -2.98 -7.41
CA HIS A 135 0.96 -1.81 -7.68
C HIS A 135 0.67 -0.66 -6.72
N TYR A 136 1.70 0.15 -6.50
CA TYR A 136 1.58 1.51 -6.00
C TYR A 136 1.65 2.50 -7.13
N LEU A 137 0.67 3.40 -7.20
CA LEU A 137 0.71 4.64 -7.97
C LEU A 137 0.99 5.77 -7.00
N VAL A 138 2.16 6.39 -7.13
CA VAL A 138 2.60 7.44 -6.22
C VAL A 138 2.76 8.74 -7.00
N LYS A 139 2.06 9.79 -6.57
CA LYS A 139 2.23 11.15 -7.11
C LYS A 139 2.93 12.02 -6.09
N ASN A 140 4.08 12.56 -6.46
CA ASN A 140 4.77 13.57 -5.67
C ASN A 140 4.04 14.91 -5.81
N LYS A 141 3.47 15.42 -4.71
CA LYS A 141 2.70 16.67 -4.70
C LYS A 141 3.54 17.91 -4.97
N ILE A 142 4.87 17.82 -4.78
CA ILE A 142 5.79 18.95 -4.94
C ILE A 142 6.34 19.01 -6.36
N THR A 143 6.85 17.88 -6.88
CA THR A 143 7.49 17.83 -8.20
C THR A 143 6.52 17.47 -9.32
N GLY A 144 5.37 16.91 -9.01
CA GLY A 144 4.42 16.38 -10.00
C GLY A 144 4.85 15.03 -10.60
N GLU A 145 5.99 14.48 -10.19
CA GLU A 145 6.46 13.20 -10.67
C GLU A 145 5.53 12.05 -10.27
N VAL A 146 5.51 11.02 -11.12
CA VAL A 146 4.71 9.81 -10.92
C VAL A 146 5.61 8.59 -10.91
N LEU A 147 5.43 7.77 -9.87
CA LEU A 147 6.01 6.44 -9.77
C LEU A 147 4.87 5.41 -9.80
N LEU A 148 4.93 4.46 -10.72
CA LEU A 148 4.08 3.28 -10.74
C LEU A 148 4.98 2.06 -10.57
N LYS A 149 4.84 1.36 -9.44
CA LYS A 149 5.79 0.32 -9.03
C LYS A 149 5.08 -0.87 -8.38
N PRO A 150 5.39 -2.11 -8.81
CA PRO A 150 4.91 -3.31 -8.13
C PRO A 150 5.38 -3.35 -6.68
N ILE A 151 4.54 -3.91 -5.79
CA ILE A 151 4.87 -3.98 -4.37
C ILE A 151 6.18 -4.72 -4.09
N PHE A 152 6.47 -5.77 -4.85
CA PHE A 152 7.67 -6.58 -4.63
C PHE A 152 8.95 -5.96 -5.21
N ASP A 153 8.83 -4.83 -5.93
CA ASP A 153 9.97 -3.99 -6.34
C ASP A 153 10.27 -2.87 -5.33
N ILE A 154 9.44 -2.70 -4.32
CA ILE A 154 9.73 -1.80 -3.21
C ILE A 154 10.89 -2.38 -2.37
N HIS A 155 11.87 -1.54 -2.04
CA HIS A 155 13.03 -1.94 -1.26
C HIS A 155 13.19 -1.20 0.07
N THR A 156 12.36 -0.20 0.32
CA THR A 156 12.45 0.66 1.51
C THR A 156 11.33 0.41 2.53
N TYR A 157 10.96 -0.85 2.74
CA TYR A 157 10.01 -1.19 3.80
C TYR A 157 10.56 -0.84 5.18
N VAL A 158 9.76 -0.14 5.98
CA VAL A 158 10.07 0.23 7.35
C VAL A 158 8.98 -0.26 8.29
N SER A 159 9.39 -0.96 9.34
CA SER A 159 8.47 -1.35 10.41
C SER A 159 7.93 -0.12 11.13
N ASN A 160 6.62 -0.10 11.43
CA ASN A 160 6.00 0.95 12.20
C ASN A 160 4.93 0.38 13.14
N PRO A 161 5.14 0.47 14.47
CA PRO A 161 4.20 -0.09 15.44
C PRO A 161 2.81 0.55 15.42
N SER A 162 2.67 1.74 14.84
CA SER A 162 1.38 2.44 14.77
C SER A 162 0.60 2.15 13.47
N ASN A 163 1.28 1.67 12.42
CA ASN A 163 0.70 1.59 11.08
C ASN A 163 1.18 0.37 10.27
N ASP A 164 1.55 -0.70 10.94
CA ASP A 164 1.95 -1.99 10.39
C ASP A 164 3.18 -1.92 9.45
N LEU A 165 3.16 -1.07 8.42
CA LEU A 165 4.20 -0.95 7.42
C LEU A 165 4.26 0.48 6.86
N GLN A 166 5.46 1.01 6.66
CA GLN A 166 5.71 2.27 5.98
C GLN A 166 6.67 2.09 4.80
N ILE A 167 6.60 3.00 3.84
CA ILE A 167 7.51 3.06 2.69
C ILE A 167 8.11 4.46 2.61
N ASN A 168 9.41 4.54 2.33
CA ASN A 168 10.11 5.81 2.08
C ASN A 168 10.04 6.16 0.60
N TRP A 169 8.98 6.86 0.19
CA TRP A 169 8.75 7.21 -1.20
C TRP A 169 9.86 8.07 -1.82
N LYS A 170 10.53 8.93 -1.04
CA LYS A 170 11.68 9.70 -1.53
C LYS A 170 12.77 8.77 -2.07
N ASN A 171 13.09 7.72 -1.33
CA ASN A 171 14.10 6.76 -1.75
C ASN A 171 13.60 5.89 -2.93
N GLU A 172 12.30 5.59 -2.97
CA GLU A 172 11.72 4.85 -4.11
C GLU A 172 11.74 5.67 -5.40
N PHE A 173 11.52 7.00 -5.34
CA PHE A 173 11.68 7.87 -6.51
C PHE A 173 13.14 7.96 -6.98
N ILE A 174 14.11 8.05 -6.06
CA ILE A 174 15.54 8.05 -6.40
C ILE A 174 15.95 6.74 -7.09
N ASN A 175 15.35 5.62 -6.67
CA ASN A 175 15.61 4.29 -7.21
C ASN A 175 14.42 3.80 -8.06
N SER A 176 13.88 4.68 -8.90
CA SER A 176 12.70 4.39 -9.73
C SER A 176 12.93 3.23 -10.70
N ASP A 177 14.18 3.04 -11.14
CA ASP A 177 14.57 1.98 -12.06
C ASP A 177 14.88 0.65 -11.37
N TYR A 178 14.87 0.64 -10.02
CA TYR A 178 15.02 -0.62 -9.30
C TYR A 178 13.81 -1.49 -9.52
N TYR A 179 14.01 -2.65 -10.08
CA TYR A 179 13.03 -3.72 -10.17
C TYR A 179 13.72 -5.09 -10.16
N ILE A 180 12.95 -6.11 -9.84
CA ILE A 180 13.44 -7.47 -9.78
C ILE A 180 13.19 -8.12 -11.13
N GLU A 181 14.24 -8.31 -11.93
CA GLU A 181 14.12 -8.93 -13.27
C GLU A 181 13.73 -10.42 -13.23
N SER A 182 13.88 -11.07 -12.10
CA SER A 182 13.69 -12.51 -12.00
C SER A 182 12.21 -12.90 -11.99
N SER A 183 11.86 -13.86 -12.85
CA SER A 183 10.60 -14.61 -12.78
C SER A 183 10.73 -15.86 -11.86
N ASP A 184 11.81 -15.98 -11.11
CA ASP A 184 12.11 -17.08 -10.24
C ASP A 184 11.22 -17.05 -8.99
N ASP A 185 10.54 -18.15 -8.74
CA ASP A 185 9.67 -18.32 -7.57
C ASP A 185 10.45 -18.20 -6.25
N GLU A 186 11.74 -18.59 -6.21
CA GLU A 186 12.57 -18.47 -5.01
C GLU A 186 12.83 -16.99 -4.67
N VAL A 187 13.18 -16.19 -5.66
CA VAL A 187 13.39 -14.75 -5.49
C VAL A 187 12.09 -14.06 -5.05
N TYR A 188 10.96 -14.43 -5.63
CA TYR A 188 9.66 -13.94 -5.23
C TYR A 188 9.32 -14.31 -3.77
N MET A 189 9.53 -15.57 -3.39
CA MET A 189 9.26 -16.03 -2.02
C MET A 189 10.14 -15.32 -1.00
N LYS A 190 11.41 -15.03 -1.33
CA LYS A 190 12.28 -14.22 -0.48
C LYS A 190 11.72 -12.81 -0.26
N LYS A 191 11.15 -12.18 -1.28
CA LYS A 191 10.51 -10.87 -1.14
C LYS A 191 9.21 -10.92 -0.32
N VAL A 192 8.42 -11.97 -0.45
CA VAL A 192 7.27 -12.22 0.43
C VAL A 192 7.72 -12.36 1.88
N GLU A 193 8.80 -13.09 2.13
CA GLU A 193 9.37 -13.25 3.46
C GLU A 193 9.87 -11.91 4.04
N GLU A 194 10.62 -11.12 3.28
CA GLU A 194 11.09 -9.79 3.69
C GLU A 194 9.91 -8.88 4.11
N LEU A 195 8.85 -8.85 3.31
CA LEU A 195 7.63 -8.10 3.62
C LEU A 195 6.98 -8.56 4.93
N LEU A 196 6.80 -9.88 5.09
CA LEU A 196 6.18 -10.45 6.29
C LEU A 196 7.02 -10.25 7.54
N LEU A 197 8.36 -10.34 7.44
CA LEU A 197 9.27 -10.07 8.56
C LEU A 197 9.21 -8.60 9.00
N CYS A 198 9.12 -7.66 8.05
CA CYS A 198 8.94 -6.25 8.37
C CYS A 198 7.64 -6.00 9.13
N ILE A 199 6.53 -6.61 8.71
CA ILE A 199 5.24 -6.52 9.39
C ILE A 199 5.30 -7.19 10.77
N GLN A 200 5.91 -8.38 10.86
CA GLN A 200 6.07 -9.07 12.15
C GLN A 200 6.83 -8.21 13.15
N LYS A 201 7.89 -7.51 12.69
CA LYS A 201 8.62 -6.56 13.54
C LYS A 201 7.70 -5.44 14.03
N SER A 202 6.89 -4.83 13.15
CA SER A 202 5.94 -3.79 13.54
C SER A 202 4.98 -4.25 14.64
N VAL A 203 4.45 -5.48 14.51
CA VAL A 203 3.54 -6.06 15.51
C VAL A 203 4.24 -6.31 16.83
N LYS A 204 5.48 -6.81 16.83
CA LYS A 204 6.30 -6.98 18.05
C LYS A 204 6.55 -5.65 18.75
N ASP A 205 7.03 -4.65 18.00
CA ASP A 205 7.31 -3.32 18.52
C ASP A 205 6.03 -2.65 19.09
N MET A 206 4.86 -2.90 18.49
CA MET A 206 3.56 -2.43 19.00
C MET A 206 3.23 -3.06 20.35
N ILE A 207 3.40 -4.37 20.49
CA ILE A 207 3.14 -5.10 21.74
C ILE A 207 4.06 -4.57 22.85
N GLU A 208 5.36 -4.48 22.59
CA GLU A 208 6.36 -3.99 23.55
C GLU A 208 6.06 -2.57 24.01
N ARG A 209 5.67 -1.66 23.12
CA ARG A 209 5.29 -0.28 23.49
C ARG A 209 4.01 -0.17 24.28
N SER A 210 3.08 -1.13 24.12
CA SER A 210 1.79 -1.15 24.80
C SER A 210 1.87 -1.80 26.17
N LEU A 211 2.87 -2.62 26.43
CA LEU A 211 3.00 -3.41 27.65
C LEU A 211 3.05 -2.57 28.93
N PRO A 212 3.83 -1.45 29.00
CA PRO A 212 3.85 -0.62 30.21
C PRO A 212 2.48 -0.07 30.63
N PHE A 213 1.62 0.24 29.65
CA PHE A 213 0.26 0.67 29.93
C PHE A 213 -0.64 -0.51 30.32
N ALA A 214 -0.50 -1.66 29.65
CA ALA A 214 -1.27 -2.86 29.95
C ALA A 214 -1.00 -3.40 31.38
N GLU A 215 0.21 -3.19 31.91
CA GLU A 215 0.63 -3.60 33.23
C GLU A 215 0.50 -2.49 34.29
N ALA A 216 0.07 -1.29 33.91
CA ALA A 216 -0.01 -0.15 34.81
C ALA A 216 -1.11 -0.30 35.88
N ASP A 217 -0.80 0.05 37.13
CA ASP A 217 -1.82 0.27 38.14
C ASP A 217 -2.56 1.59 37.88
N ILE A 218 -3.77 1.47 37.33
CA ILE A 218 -4.61 2.63 36.95
C ILE A 218 -4.89 3.52 38.16
N ALA A 219 -5.09 2.97 39.36
CA ALA A 219 -5.32 3.76 40.56
C ALA A 219 -4.07 4.60 40.94
N SER A 220 -2.89 4.08 40.69
CA SER A 220 -1.63 4.82 40.86
C SER A 220 -1.46 5.93 39.83
N LEU A 221 -1.77 5.68 38.56
CA LEU A 221 -1.73 6.70 37.50
C LEU A 221 -2.62 7.90 37.83
N LEU A 222 -3.84 7.65 38.31
CA LEU A 222 -4.82 8.70 38.63
C LEU A 222 -4.42 9.50 39.89
N ARG A 223 -3.81 8.87 40.87
CA ARG A 223 -3.36 9.54 42.10
C ARG A 223 -2.22 10.55 41.84
N ASN A 224 -1.33 10.24 40.92
CA ASN A 224 -0.21 11.14 40.57
C ASN A 224 -0.62 12.33 39.70
N SER A 225 -1.83 12.33 39.14
CA SER A 225 -2.37 13.44 38.34
C SER A 225 -3.02 14.56 39.14
N THR A 226 -3.14 14.41 40.48
CA THR A 226 -3.83 15.36 41.36
C THR A 226 -2.87 16.35 42.08
N VAL A 227 -1.60 16.40 41.64
CA VAL A 227 -0.59 17.35 42.18
C VAL A 227 -0.09 18.23 41.05
N LEU A 228 -0.95 19.15 40.63
CA LEU A 228 -0.59 20.39 39.93
C LEU A 228 -1.48 21.53 40.40
#